data_7e1edb2f16dfface5c2b1c082fc54634
#
_entry.id   7e1edb2f16dfface5c2b1c082fc54634
#
_cell.length_a   1.000
_cell.length_b   1.000
_cell.length_c   1.000
_cell.angle_alpha   90.00
_cell.angle_beta   90.00
_cell.angle_gamma   90.00
#
_symmetry.space_group_name_H-M   'P 1'
#
loop_
_entity.id
_entity.type
_entity.pdbx_description
1 polymer ?
#
loop_
_entity_poly.entity_id
_entity_poly.type
_entity_poly.pdbx_seq_one_letter_code
_entity_poly.pdbx_strand_id
1 'polypeptide(L)'
;MLRFAGFELDQRRAELRGPDGNAIKLRPRSFEMLKLFAANAGRILSKQELMDAVWPDVHVGEDSLFQSIRELRTALGDDQRQTIRLMSGRGYLFVADVTDAAAPDTPEQSAIGQPAPAASDAGVPAETSSQPARRRFDFKLRSRATFAVAAGLAILAIAGAAATLRPGAMFAHGPAAITVMPIMDTSGDPLSAQMAADVSDRLADGLAKIANIRVLLPQPAGETSREAAKADFVVRGELQKGEQAWTIRARMTATDTGEVKWTNSYSVNLADSPDLQLQQSRLAAGVGHALALRINEIINADTRSPAASGHAPTDNSKVVIEQATAYINQNTAERFRAAQAMLEKALADDADNIDLQLALAGQLMRGIQMVWVSAAERDAAETQTEAMLQQTLKARPTYIPALETYCRFLNTTNQFRASLVTCAKALTFDPWDGLALFHIGVGQIQTGRFEEALATFKQADRFDTPQVSRWTWMIGAGWANMLMGRPEDAVPWLLKSIAITSASGRTHMLLAAAYQQLGRPDEAKAAMAKGLQLRPGSTLLNVPPPTKNSSPVYLEAAQRILQSMVAAGLPQG
;
A
#
# COMPACT_ATOMS: atom_id res chain seq x y z
N MET A 1 36.10 -0.51 -23.72
CA MET A 1 35.88 0.46 -22.61
C MET A 1 34.77 1.39 -23.03
N LEU A 2 33.67 1.43 -22.29
CA LEU A 2 32.51 2.24 -22.69
C LEU A 2 32.56 3.59 -21.99
N ARG A 3 32.22 4.67 -22.71
CA ARG A 3 32.12 6.03 -22.18
C ARG A 3 30.72 6.59 -22.39
N PHE A 4 30.15 7.20 -21.37
CA PHE A 4 28.83 7.85 -21.42
C PHE A 4 28.70 8.93 -20.35
N ALA A 5 28.09 10.05 -20.64
CA ALA A 5 27.81 11.15 -19.70
C ALA A 5 29.02 11.56 -18.80
N GLY A 6 30.25 11.46 -19.31
CA GLY A 6 31.47 11.74 -18.56
C GLY A 6 32.00 10.58 -17.70
N PHE A 7 31.31 9.44 -17.66
CA PHE A 7 31.74 8.22 -16.96
C PHE A 7 32.49 7.28 -17.89
N GLU A 8 33.42 6.49 -17.32
CA GLU A 8 34.13 5.42 -17.99
C GLU A 8 33.83 4.07 -17.33
N LEU A 9 33.29 3.13 -18.11
CA LEU A 9 32.98 1.77 -17.68
C LEU A 9 34.01 0.78 -18.22
N ASP A 10 34.92 0.32 -17.35
CA ASP A 10 35.89 -0.72 -17.68
C ASP A 10 35.28 -2.10 -17.40
N GLN A 11 34.82 -2.79 -18.45
CA GLN A 11 34.22 -4.10 -18.35
C GLN A 11 35.21 -5.21 -17.97
N ARG A 12 36.53 -5.04 -18.23
CA ARG A 12 37.56 -6.03 -17.91
C ARG A 12 37.96 -5.96 -16.43
N ARG A 13 37.97 -4.75 -15.86
CA ARG A 13 38.33 -4.53 -14.46
C ARG A 13 37.10 -4.49 -13.54
N ALA A 14 35.89 -4.55 -14.11
CA ALA A 14 34.63 -4.37 -13.39
C ALA A 14 34.60 -3.05 -12.59
N GLU A 15 35.07 -1.94 -13.20
CA GLU A 15 35.27 -0.65 -12.55
C GLU A 15 34.49 0.43 -13.28
N LEU A 16 33.76 1.28 -12.52
CA LEU A 16 33.17 2.51 -13.01
C LEU A 16 34.01 3.70 -12.52
N ARG A 17 34.37 4.62 -13.40
CA ARG A 17 35.04 5.86 -13.06
C ARG A 17 34.15 7.06 -13.34
N GLY A 18 34.14 8.01 -12.42
CA GLY A 18 33.42 9.25 -12.54
C GLY A 18 34.13 10.27 -13.46
N PRO A 19 33.47 11.41 -13.72
CA PRO A 19 34.05 12.50 -14.51
C PRO A 19 35.34 13.10 -13.90
N ASP A 20 35.53 12.88 -12.61
CA ASP A 20 36.72 13.27 -11.83
C ASP A 20 37.87 12.24 -11.90
N GLY A 21 37.68 11.14 -12.66
CA GLY A 21 38.64 10.05 -12.78
C GLY A 21 38.67 9.09 -11.59
N ASN A 22 37.92 9.37 -10.53
CA ASN A 22 37.88 8.51 -9.35
C ASN A 22 37.03 7.24 -9.57
N ALA A 23 37.51 6.12 -9.00
CA ALA A 23 36.77 4.87 -9.06
C ALA A 23 35.51 4.91 -8.16
N ILE A 24 34.37 4.56 -8.71
CA ILE A 24 33.09 4.45 -8.03
C ILE A 24 32.80 2.97 -7.77
N LYS A 25 32.71 2.59 -6.51
CA LYS A 25 32.46 1.20 -6.12
C LYS A 25 30.98 0.87 -6.27
N LEU A 26 30.66 -0.08 -7.14
CA LEU A 26 29.33 -0.68 -7.31
C LEU A 26 29.31 -2.10 -6.79
N ARG A 27 28.14 -2.55 -6.34
CA ARG A 27 27.91 -3.97 -6.06
C ARG A 27 27.97 -4.77 -7.37
N PRO A 28 28.39 -6.05 -7.35
CA PRO A 28 28.54 -6.83 -8.58
C PRO A 28 27.28 -6.84 -9.47
N ARG A 29 26.10 -6.98 -8.88
CA ARG A 29 24.82 -7.00 -9.62
C ARG A 29 24.47 -5.64 -10.21
N SER A 30 24.72 -4.55 -9.50
CA SER A 30 24.54 -3.19 -10.01
C SER A 30 25.52 -2.89 -11.14
N PHE A 31 26.75 -3.40 -11.08
CA PHE A 31 27.71 -3.28 -12.16
C PHE A 31 27.25 -4.03 -13.42
N GLU A 32 26.78 -5.29 -13.29
CA GLU A 32 26.24 -6.05 -14.42
C GLU A 32 25.01 -5.38 -15.02
N MET A 33 24.16 -4.77 -14.20
CA MET A 33 23.00 -4.00 -14.66
C MET A 33 23.42 -2.75 -15.44
N LEU A 34 24.43 -2.03 -14.99
CA LEU A 34 24.96 -0.86 -15.70
C LEU A 34 25.56 -1.25 -17.05
N LYS A 35 26.29 -2.37 -17.09
CA LYS A 35 26.84 -2.94 -18.32
C LYS A 35 25.72 -3.28 -19.33
N LEU A 36 24.63 -3.88 -18.84
CA LEU A 36 23.45 -4.18 -19.65
C LEU A 36 22.77 -2.92 -20.19
N PHE A 37 22.63 -1.88 -19.37
CA PHE A 37 22.11 -0.59 -19.77
C PHE A 37 22.98 0.07 -20.83
N ALA A 38 24.29 0.11 -20.64
CA ALA A 38 25.23 0.71 -21.58
C ALA A 38 25.24 -0.04 -22.93
N ALA A 39 25.13 -1.36 -22.92
CA ALA A 39 25.04 -2.18 -24.13
C ALA A 39 23.70 -2.02 -24.88
N ASN A 40 22.65 -1.52 -24.23
CA ASN A 40 21.32 -1.32 -24.79
C ASN A 40 20.85 0.14 -24.67
N ALA A 41 21.78 1.09 -24.75
CA ALA A 41 21.45 2.50 -24.69
C ALA A 41 20.41 2.88 -25.77
N GLY A 42 19.41 3.68 -25.42
CA GLY A 42 18.30 4.06 -26.28
C GLY A 42 17.21 2.99 -26.46
N ARG A 43 17.38 1.77 -25.92
CA ARG A 43 16.35 0.71 -25.94
C ARG A 43 15.68 0.58 -24.58
N ILE A 44 14.37 0.38 -24.59
CA ILE A 44 13.64 0.06 -23.35
C ILE A 44 13.91 -1.40 -22.99
N LEU A 45 14.41 -1.62 -21.77
CA LEU A 45 14.58 -2.93 -21.16
C LEU A 45 13.44 -3.17 -20.20
N SER A 46 12.69 -4.24 -20.38
CA SER A 46 11.62 -4.62 -19.45
C SER A 46 12.20 -5.02 -18.08
N LYS A 47 11.38 -4.96 -17.03
CA LYS A 47 11.81 -5.41 -15.69
C LYS A 47 12.24 -6.88 -15.73
N GLN A 48 11.51 -7.71 -16.48
CA GLN A 48 11.80 -9.12 -16.60
C GLN A 48 13.15 -9.35 -17.31
N GLU A 49 13.43 -8.66 -18.43
CA GLU A 49 14.72 -8.74 -19.12
C GLU A 49 15.88 -8.34 -18.20
N LEU A 50 15.70 -7.29 -17.38
CA LEU A 50 16.73 -6.87 -16.43
C LEU A 50 16.95 -7.91 -15.33
N MET A 51 15.89 -8.49 -14.81
CA MET A 51 15.98 -9.53 -13.77
C MET A 51 16.61 -10.80 -14.30
N ASP A 52 16.18 -11.30 -15.46
CA ASP A 52 16.70 -12.53 -16.06
C ASP A 52 18.19 -12.40 -16.45
N ALA A 53 18.59 -11.23 -16.93
CA ALA A 53 19.98 -11.00 -17.35
C ALA A 53 20.94 -10.78 -16.16
N VAL A 54 20.49 -10.12 -15.10
CA VAL A 54 21.34 -9.78 -13.93
C VAL A 54 21.32 -10.87 -12.87
N TRP A 55 20.24 -11.65 -12.77
CA TRP A 55 20.07 -12.76 -11.80
C TRP A 55 19.61 -14.06 -12.49
N PRO A 56 20.37 -14.63 -13.45
CA PRO A 56 19.92 -15.76 -14.26
C PRO A 56 19.57 -17.01 -13.45
N ASP A 57 20.22 -17.20 -12.31
CA ASP A 57 20.09 -18.43 -11.50
C ASP A 57 19.34 -18.18 -10.17
N VAL A 58 18.81 -16.97 -9.93
CA VAL A 58 18.19 -16.59 -8.67
C VAL A 58 16.89 -15.86 -8.92
N HIS A 59 15.81 -16.41 -8.44
CA HIS A 59 14.52 -15.68 -8.45
C HIS A 59 14.56 -14.57 -7.39
N VAL A 60 14.74 -13.33 -7.87
CA VAL A 60 14.73 -12.12 -7.03
C VAL A 60 13.41 -11.37 -7.24
N GLY A 61 12.91 -10.77 -6.16
CA GLY A 61 11.77 -9.84 -6.27
C GLY A 61 12.17 -8.52 -6.92
N GLU A 62 11.18 -7.75 -7.38
CA GLU A 62 11.38 -6.41 -7.96
C GLU A 62 12.16 -5.47 -7.04
N ASP A 63 12.14 -5.68 -5.72
CA ASP A 63 12.90 -4.89 -4.76
C ASP A 63 14.41 -4.92 -5.01
N SER A 64 14.95 -6.08 -5.41
CA SER A 64 16.38 -6.22 -5.75
C SER A 64 16.74 -5.41 -7.01
N LEU A 65 15.84 -5.40 -8.00
CA LEU A 65 15.95 -4.55 -9.18
C LEU A 65 15.92 -3.06 -8.78
N PHE A 66 14.96 -2.64 -7.95
CA PHE A 66 14.84 -1.26 -7.51
C PHE A 66 16.04 -0.80 -6.67
N GLN A 67 16.58 -1.66 -5.81
CA GLN A 67 17.79 -1.35 -5.05
C GLN A 67 18.99 -1.13 -5.96
N SER A 68 19.18 -2.00 -6.98
CA SER A 68 20.27 -1.85 -7.95
C SER A 68 20.11 -0.59 -8.81
N ILE A 69 18.90 -0.27 -9.26
CA ILE A 69 18.60 0.99 -9.98
C ILE A 69 18.87 2.20 -9.10
N ARG A 70 18.52 2.15 -7.82
CA ARG A 70 18.79 3.24 -6.87
C ARG A 70 20.28 3.46 -6.66
N GLU A 71 21.04 2.37 -6.48
CA GLU A 71 22.49 2.43 -6.36
C GLU A 71 23.14 3.05 -7.61
N LEU A 72 22.70 2.63 -8.81
CA LEU A 72 23.18 3.18 -10.06
C LEU A 72 22.88 4.67 -10.20
N ARG A 73 21.68 5.12 -9.87
CA ARG A 73 21.34 6.55 -9.89
C ARG A 73 22.20 7.36 -8.94
N THR A 74 22.43 6.87 -7.72
CA THR A 74 23.33 7.53 -6.77
C THR A 74 24.76 7.59 -7.32
N ALA A 75 25.27 6.51 -7.89
CA ALA A 75 26.61 6.43 -8.45
C ALA A 75 26.80 7.35 -9.67
N LEU A 76 25.76 7.54 -10.48
CA LEU A 76 25.76 8.38 -11.69
C LEU A 76 25.35 9.84 -11.40
N GLY A 77 25.01 10.21 -10.17
CA GLY A 77 24.45 11.51 -9.85
C GLY A 77 23.11 11.80 -10.54
N ASP A 78 22.35 10.74 -10.89
CA ASP A 78 21.10 10.83 -11.65
C ASP A 78 19.88 11.07 -10.74
N ASP A 79 19.96 12.07 -9.85
CA ASP A 79 18.89 12.42 -8.92
C ASP A 79 17.61 12.83 -9.64
N GLN A 80 17.74 13.44 -10.80
CA GLN A 80 16.62 13.86 -11.64
C GLN A 80 16.08 12.74 -12.55
N ARG A 81 16.65 11.55 -12.48
CA ARG A 81 16.24 10.36 -13.26
C ARG A 81 16.24 10.60 -14.77
N GLN A 82 17.19 11.34 -15.26
CA GLN A 82 17.31 11.69 -16.68
C GLN A 82 18.12 10.65 -17.45
N THR A 83 19.10 10.03 -16.81
CA THR A 83 19.96 9.01 -17.41
C THR A 83 19.31 7.63 -17.41
N ILE A 84 18.71 7.21 -16.28
CA ILE A 84 17.94 5.96 -16.17
C ILE A 84 16.47 6.33 -15.99
N ARG A 85 15.70 6.34 -17.09
CA ARG A 85 14.28 6.72 -17.10
C ARG A 85 13.39 5.49 -16.92
N LEU A 86 12.42 5.61 -16.03
CA LEU A 86 11.33 4.61 -15.93
C LEU A 86 10.31 4.88 -17.02
N MET A 87 10.09 3.90 -17.87
CA MET A 87 9.02 3.89 -18.88
C MET A 87 7.86 3.10 -18.30
N SER A 88 6.83 3.81 -17.83
CA SER A 88 5.69 3.21 -17.13
C SER A 88 5.11 2.01 -17.88
N GLY A 89 4.92 0.89 -17.16
CA GLY A 89 4.41 -0.38 -17.72
C GLY A 89 5.35 -1.09 -18.71
N ARG A 90 6.49 -0.50 -19.12
CA ARG A 90 7.37 -1.02 -20.17
C ARG A 90 8.79 -1.37 -19.70
N GLY A 91 9.26 -0.80 -18.58
CA GLY A 91 10.60 -1.06 -18.05
C GLY A 91 11.46 0.20 -17.91
N TYR A 92 12.74 0.10 -18.17
CA TYR A 92 13.71 1.19 -18.02
C TYR A 92 14.41 1.51 -19.33
N LEU A 93 14.68 2.79 -19.56
CA LEU A 93 15.40 3.33 -20.71
C LEU A 93 16.68 4.01 -20.19
N PHE A 94 17.82 3.64 -20.74
CA PHE A 94 19.09 4.31 -20.50
C PHE A 94 19.30 5.38 -21.57
N VAL A 95 19.25 6.64 -21.17
CA VAL A 95 19.32 7.81 -22.05
C VAL A 95 20.73 8.42 -21.94
N ALA A 96 21.71 7.77 -22.52
CA ALA A 96 23.06 8.30 -22.61
C ALA A 96 23.68 7.85 -23.94
N ASP A 97 24.42 8.73 -24.57
CA ASP A 97 25.23 8.38 -25.76
C ASP A 97 26.44 7.57 -25.30
N VAL A 98 26.45 6.29 -25.68
CA VAL A 98 27.52 5.36 -25.29
C VAL A 98 28.48 5.21 -26.45
N THR A 99 29.76 5.52 -26.21
CA THR A 99 30.85 5.37 -27.19
C THR A 99 31.83 4.30 -26.74
N ASP A 100 32.31 3.48 -27.70
CA ASP A 100 33.38 2.52 -27.39
C ASP A 100 34.75 3.15 -27.68
N ALA A 101 35.63 3.17 -26.69
CA ALA A 101 36.96 3.78 -26.78
C ALA A 101 37.97 2.95 -27.63
N ALA A 102 37.50 2.02 -28.47
CA ALA A 102 38.35 1.13 -29.24
C ALA A 102 38.29 1.33 -30.79
N ALA A 103 37.93 2.51 -31.31
CA ALA A 103 38.07 2.81 -32.73
C ALA A 103 38.61 4.22 -32.97
N PRO A 104 39.64 4.43 -33.85
CA PRO A 104 40.12 5.75 -34.20
C PRO A 104 39.21 6.46 -35.21
N ASP A 105 39.15 7.78 -35.09
CA ASP A 105 38.39 8.73 -35.88
C ASP A 105 38.57 8.61 -37.37
N THR A 106 37.52 8.79 -38.14
CA THR A 106 37.52 9.55 -39.38
C THR A 106 36.15 10.20 -39.60
N PRO A 107 36.13 11.49 -39.99
CA PRO A 107 34.87 12.25 -40.04
C PRO A 107 34.29 12.27 -41.45
N GLU A 108 32.99 12.21 -41.58
CA GLU A 108 32.36 12.75 -42.79
C GLU A 108 31.03 13.43 -42.52
N GLN A 109 30.97 14.62 -43.07
CA GLN A 109 29.96 15.64 -43.06
C GLN A 109 28.73 15.28 -43.88
N SER A 110 27.62 15.88 -43.54
CA SER A 110 26.67 16.65 -44.37
C SER A 110 25.26 16.47 -43.86
N ALA A 111 24.63 17.43 -43.27
CA ALA A 111 24.06 18.68 -43.75
C ALA A 111 22.78 18.53 -44.59
N ILE A 112 21.80 19.41 -44.28
CA ILE A 112 20.64 19.85 -45.03
C ILE A 112 19.36 19.04 -44.76
N GLY A 113 18.20 19.58 -44.36
CA GLY A 113 17.71 20.93 -44.25
C GLY A 113 16.25 20.89 -43.79
N GLN A 114 15.88 21.87 -43.04
CA GLN A 114 14.48 22.30 -42.87
C GLN A 114 13.93 22.94 -44.14
N PRO A 115 12.61 23.03 -44.36
CA PRO A 115 11.94 24.25 -43.97
C PRO A 115 10.51 24.08 -43.43
N ALA A 116 10.14 24.95 -42.51
CA ALA A 116 8.82 25.52 -42.32
C ALA A 116 8.75 26.82 -43.17
N PRO A 117 7.68 27.64 -43.20
CA PRO A 117 6.28 27.51 -42.83
C PRO A 117 5.32 28.05 -43.91
N ALA A 118 4.01 28.03 -43.72
CA ALA A 118 3.17 29.15 -44.16
C ALA A 118 1.74 29.07 -43.59
N ALA A 119 1.33 30.21 -43.15
CA ALA A 119 0.04 30.57 -42.62
C ALA A 119 -0.94 30.99 -43.72
N SER A 120 -2.16 31.18 -43.29
CA SER A 120 -3.24 32.11 -43.65
C SER A 120 -4.51 31.36 -44.00
N ASP A 121 -5.70 31.80 -43.76
CA ASP A 121 -6.31 32.98 -43.14
C ASP A 121 -7.83 32.81 -43.36
N ALA A 122 -8.62 33.38 -42.44
CA ALA A 122 -9.93 33.98 -42.66
C ALA A 122 -11.17 33.14 -42.95
N GLY A 123 -12.21 33.43 -42.16
CA GLY A 123 -13.56 33.51 -42.61
C GLY A 123 -14.66 33.12 -41.63
N VAL A 124 -15.06 34.05 -40.76
CA VAL A 124 -16.41 34.08 -40.14
C VAL A 124 -17.37 34.68 -41.15
N PRO A 125 -18.66 34.28 -41.24
CA PRO A 125 -19.67 35.06 -40.57
C PRO A 125 -20.84 34.31 -39.91
N ALA A 126 -21.53 35.12 -39.14
CA ALA A 126 -22.58 34.94 -38.19
C ALA A 126 -23.97 34.57 -38.74
N GLU A 127 -24.85 34.26 -37.74
CA GLU A 127 -26.32 34.41 -37.70
C GLU A 127 -27.20 33.40 -38.44
N THR A 128 -28.07 32.69 -37.74
CA THR A 128 -29.45 33.17 -37.52
C THR A 128 -30.23 32.20 -36.61
N SER A 129 -30.98 32.80 -35.71
CA SER A 129 -31.98 32.22 -34.83
C SER A 129 -33.16 31.62 -35.60
N SER A 130 -33.73 30.53 -35.10
CA SER A 130 -35.19 30.34 -35.15
C SER A 130 -35.65 29.21 -34.23
N GLN A 131 -36.44 29.53 -33.23
CA GLN A 131 -37.36 28.59 -32.56
C GLN A 131 -38.49 28.21 -33.53
N PRO A 132 -39.10 27.04 -33.38
CA PRO A 132 -40.54 26.97 -33.45
C PRO A 132 -41.22 26.14 -32.35
N ALA A 133 -42.22 26.80 -31.82
CA ALA A 133 -43.59 26.35 -31.59
C ALA A 133 -43.89 25.06 -30.84
N ARG A 134 -44.44 25.26 -29.66
CA ARG A 134 -45.25 24.31 -28.89
C ARG A 134 -46.48 23.88 -29.71
N ARG A 135 -46.69 22.58 -29.92
CA ARG A 135 -47.97 21.98 -30.25
C ARG A 135 -48.55 21.29 -29.02
N ARG A 136 -49.67 21.85 -28.54
CA ARG A 136 -50.60 21.18 -27.62
C ARG A 136 -51.34 20.09 -28.40
N PHE A 137 -51.33 18.88 -27.87
CA PHE A 137 -52.26 17.83 -28.28
C PHE A 137 -53.30 17.63 -27.18
N ASP A 138 -54.54 18.02 -27.48
CA ASP A 138 -55.72 17.65 -26.70
C ASP A 138 -56.05 16.19 -26.97
N PHE A 139 -56.05 15.37 -25.92
CA PHE A 139 -56.52 14.00 -25.98
C PHE A 139 -57.85 13.87 -25.26
N LYS A 140 -58.91 13.71 -26.07
CA LYS A 140 -60.25 13.43 -25.57
C LYS A 140 -60.35 11.99 -25.05
N LEU A 141 -60.78 11.85 -23.80
CA LEU A 141 -61.14 10.60 -23.15
C LEU A 141 -62.27 9.86 -23.91
N ARG A 142 -61.99 8.64 -24.35
CA ARG A 142 -63.07 7.65 -24.62
C ARG A 142 -62.59 6.25 -24.27
N SER A 143 -63.43 5.61 -23.44
CA SER A 143 -63.55 4.17 -23.18
C SER A 143 -62.73 3.56 -22.05
N ARG A 144 -63.44 3.34 -20.95
CA ARG A 144 -62.96 2.64 -19.73
C ARG A 144 -62.74 1.11 -19.89
N ALA A 145 -63.08 0.52 -21.02
CA ALA A 145 -63.01 -0.94 -21.23
C ALA A 145 -61.64 -1.42 -21.75
N THR A 146 -60.85 -0.57 -22.40
CA THR A 146 -59.55 -0.94 -22.95
C THR A 146 -58.41 -0.86 -21.91
N PHE A 147 -58.62 -0.15 -20.80
CA PHE A 147 -57.61 -0.03 -19.73
C PHE A 147 -57.53 -1.29 -18.86
N ALA A 148 -58.61 -2.04 -18.70
CA ALA A 148 -58.60 -3.24 -17.89
C ALA A 148 -57.82 -4.39 -18.55
N VAL A 149 -57.86 -4.50 -19.87
CA VAL A 149 -57.13 -5.55 -20.62
C VAL A 149 -55.63 -5.19 -20.73
N ALA A 150 -55.29 -3.92 -20.92
CA ALA A 150 -53.89 -3.46 -20.96
C ALA A 150 -53.23 -3.57 -19.58
N ALA A 151 -53.96 -3.27 -18.50
CA ALA A 151 -53.44 -3.43 -17.13
C ALA A 151 -53.25 -4.92 -16.76
N GLY A 152 -54.16 -5.80 -17.18
CA GLY A 152 -54.00 -7.24 -16.97
C GLY A 152 -52.84 -7.86 -17.73
N LEU A 153 -52.58 -7.42 -18.98
CA LEU A 153 -51.42 -7.85 -19.76
C LEU A 153 -50.08 -7.25 -19.23
N ALA A 154 -50.10 -6.02 -18.71
CA ALA A 154 -48.92 -5.45 -18.05
C ALA A 154 -48.59 -6.14 -16.75
N ILE A 155 -49.60 -6.53 -15.94
CA ILE A 155 -49.39 -7.31 -14.71
C ILE A 155 -48.91 -8.73 -15.04
N LEU A 156 -49.40 -9.36 -16.08
CA LEU A 156 -48.92 -10.67 -16.55
C LEU A 156 -47.51 -10.59 -17.15
N ALA A 157 -47.16 -9.50 -17.84
CA ALA A 157 -45.81 -9.27 -18.35
C ALA A 157 -44.82 -8.98 -17.21
N ILE A 158 -45.24 -8.23 -16.18
CA ILE A 158 -44.44 -7.98 -14.97
C ILE A 158 -44.31 -9.26 -14.13
N ALA A 159 -45.35 -10.06 -13.98
CA ALA A 159 -45.29 -11.36 -13.31
C ALA A 159 -44.46 -12.38 -14.10
N GLY A 160 -44.55 -12.38 -15.44
CA GLY A 160 -43.70 -13.20 -16.31
C GLY A 160 -42.24 -12.77 -16.30
N ALA A 161 -41.95 -11.45 -16.29
CA ALA A 161 -40.60 -10.93 -16.13
C ALA A 161 -40.05 -11.18 -14.71
N ALA A 162 -40.89 -11.11 -13.66
CA ALA A 162 -40.51 -11.46 -12.30
C ALA A 162 -40.29 -12.97 -12.12
N ALA A 163 -40.96 -13.83 -12.91
CA ALA A 163 -40.75 -15.27 -12.89
C ALA A 163 -39.53 -15.72 -13.71
N THR A 164 -39.08 -14.91 -14.68
CA THR A 164 -37.84 -15.13 -15.44
C THR A 164 -36.61 -14.47 -14.80
N LEU A 165 -36.82 -13.43 -13.99
CA LEU A 165 -35.83 -12.91 -13.06
C LEU A 165 -35.81 -13.86 -11.86
N ARG A 166 -34.97 -14.90 -11.92
CA ARG A 166 -34.70 -15.77 -10.77
C ARG A 166 -34.42 -14.92 -9.55
N PRO A 167 -35.25 -14.98 -8.46
CA PRO A 167 -34.94 -14.24 -7.21
C PRO A 167 -33.61 -14.65 -6.57
N GLY A 168 -33.02 -15.77 -7.04
CA GLY A 168 -31.71 -16.25 -6.61
C GLY A 168 -30.51 -15.54 -7.24
N ALA A 169 -30.70 -14.70 -8.27
CA ALA A 169 -29.54 -14.00 -8.88
C ALA A 169 -29.11 -12.74 -8.11
N MET A 170 -29.94 -12.22 -7.21
CA MET A 170 -29.58 -11.07 -6.34
C MET A 170 -28.91 -11.48 -5.01
N PHE A 171 -28.91 -12.76 -4.65
CA PHE A 171 -28.29 -13.31 -3.43
C PHE A 171 -27.42 -14.54 -3.72
N ALA A 172 -26.84 -14.63 -4.89
CA ALA A 172 -26.27 -15.85 -5.42
C ALA A 172 -24.84 -16.17 -4.97
N HIS A 173 -24.24 -15.44 -4.05
CA HIS A 173 -22.94 -15.84 -3.51
C HIS A 173 -22.99 -15.81 -1.98
N GLY A 174 -23.14 -16.99 -1.38
CA GLY A 174 -22.78 -17.22 0.02
C GLY A 174 -21.30 -16.86 0.25
N PRO A 175 -20.82 -16.90 1.51
CA PRO A 175 -19.41 -16.66 1.80
C PRO A 175 -18.52 -17.49 0.89
N ALA A 176 -17.48 -16.87 0.30
CA ALA A 176 -16.54 -17.54 -0.60
C ALA A 176 -15.94 -18.79 0.07
N ALA A 177 -16.02 -19.93 -0.61
CA ALA A 177 -15.51 -21.20 -0.10
C ALA A 177 -14.06 -21.41 -0.57
N ILE A 178 -13.15 -21.62 0.37
CA ILE A 178 -11.71 -21.74 0.11
C ILE A 178 -11.20 -23.05 0.71
N THR A 179 -10.53 -23.86 -0.12
CA THR A 179 -9.77 -25.00 0.37
C THR A 179 -8.31 -24.62 0.54
N VAL A 180 -7.80 -24.79 1.75
CA VAL A 180 -6.37 -24.63 2.05
C VAL A 180 -5.73 -26.02 2.01
N MET A 181 -4.89 -26.24 0.99
CA MET A 181 -4.10 -27.47 0.90
C MET A 181 -2.92 -27.42 1.86
N PRO A 182 -2.46 -28.54 2.42
CA PRO A 182 -1.25 -28.58 3.20
C PRO A 182 -0.08 -27.93 2.46
N ILE A 183 0.65 -27.06 3.15
CA ILE A 183 1.88 -26.46 2.62
C ILE A 183 2.93 -27.54 2.50
N MET A 184 3.54 -27.65 1.32
CA MET A 184 4.55 -28.67 1.04
C MET A 184 5.93 -28.18 1.46
N ASP A 185 6.66 -28.99 2.20
CA ASP A 185 8.09 -28.78 2.43
C ASP A 185 8.86 -29.18 1.18
N THR A 186 9.75 -28.28 0.73
CA THR A 186 10.67 -28.54 -0.41
C THR A 186 12.11 -28.77 0.04
N SER A 187 12.40 -28.72 1.35
CA SER A 187 13.75 -28.81 1.91
C SER A 187 14.15 -30.24 2.30
N GLY A 188 13.15 -31.12 2.53
CA GLY A 188 13.40 -32.53 2.92
C GLY A 188 13.94 -32.74 4.33
N ASP A 189 13.85 -31.71 5.19
CA ASP A 189 14.30 -31.73 6.59
C ASP A 189 13.07 -31.92 7.51
N PRO A 190 13.11 -32.81 8.52
CA PRO A 190 12.00 -33.01 9.45
C PRO A 190 11.51 -31.76 10.14
N LEU A 191 12.38 -30.82 10.48
CA LEU A 191 11.99 -29.51 11.04
C LEU A 191 11.21 -28.68 10.04
N SER A 192 11.58 -28.72 8.77
CA SER A 192 10.89 -28.01 7.70
C SER A 192 9.49 -28.58 7.44
N ALA A 193 9.34 -29.90 7.50
CA ALA A 193 8.05 -30.57 7.39
C ALA A 193 7.10 -30.19 8.54
N GLN A 194 7.63 -30.16 9.79
CA GLN A 194 6.86 -29.71 10.95
C GLN A 194 6.46 -28.22 10.82
N MET A 195 7.39 -27.37 10.39
CA MET A 195 7.11 -25.94 10.14
C MET A 195 6.00 -25.77 9.10
N ALA A 196 6.04 -26.52 8.00
CA ALA A 196 5.03 -26.47 6.95
C ALA A 196 3.64 -26.88 7.46
N ALA A 197 3.56 -27.92 8.28
CA ALA A 197 2.32 -28.36 8.92
C ALA A 197 1.76 -27.29 9.86
N ASP A 198 2.58 -26.75 10.79
CA ASP A 198 2.17 -25.75 11.77
C ASP A 198 1.73 -24.45 11.09
N VAL A 199 2.38 -24.04 9.99
CA VAL A 199 2.00 -22.86 9.21
C VAL A 199 0.67 -23.11 8.46
N SER A 200 0.45 -24.32 7.93
CA SER A 200 -0.81 -24.71 7.27
C SER A 200 -1.99 -24.59 8.23
N ASP A 201 -1.86 -25.15 9.42
CA ASP A 201 -2.91 -25.11 10.44
C ASP A 201 -3.21 -23.67 10.88
N ARG A 202 -2.17 -22.88 11.16
CA ARG A 202 -2.33 -21.46 11.55
C ARG A 202 -2.96 -20.62 10.45
N LEU A 203 -2.65 -20.90 9.19
CA LEU A 203 -3.24 -20.19 8.04
C LEU A 203 -4.72 -20.56 7.90
N ALA A 204 -5.06 -21.84 7.97
CA ALA A 204 -6.43 -22.31 7.92
C ALA A 204 -7.29 -21.77 9.07
N ASP A 205 -6.76 -21.81 10.31
CA ASP A 205 -7.40 -21.26 11.50
C ASP A 205 -7.63 -19.75 11.40
N GLY A 206 -6.67 -19.03 10.84
CA GLY A 206 -6.79 -17.59 10.66
C GLY A 206 -7.81 -17.22 9.59
N LEU A 207 -7.80 -17.91 8.45
CA LEU A 207 -8.79 -17.72 7.38
C LEU A 207 -10.20 -18.07 7.84
N ALA A 208 -10.37 -19.11 8.69
CA ALA A 208 -11.66 -19.49 9.23
C ALA A 208 -12.28 -18.42 10.16
N LYS A 209 -11.50 -17.45 10.65
CA LYS A 209 -11.98 -16.30 11.45
C LYS A 209 -12.53 -15.16 10.59
N ILE A 210 -12.29 -15.18 9.29
CA ILE A 210 -12.75 -14.13 8.37
C ILE A 210 -14.25 -14.28 8.13
N ALA A 211 -15.00 -13.23 8.43
CA ALA A 211 -16.46 -13.28 8.52
C ALA A 211 -17.20 -13.68 7.22
N ASN A 212 -16.61 -13.38 6.06
CA ASN A 212 -17.21 -13.62 4.74
C ASN A 212 -16.49 -14.72 3.93
N ILE A 213 -15.79 -15.63 4.62
CA ILE A 213 -15.09 -16.77 4.03
C ILE A 213 -15.50 -18.05 4.74
N ARG A 214 -15.63 -19.15 4.00
CA ARG A 214 -15.75 -20.52 4.51
C ARG A 214 -14.49 -21.29 4.16
N VAL A 215 -13.80 -21.81 5.16
CA VAL A 215 -12.63 -22.66 4.95
C VAL A 215 -13.08 -24.10 4.93
N LEU A 216 -12.70 -24.80 3.88
CA LEU A 216 -12.91 -26.24 3.70
C LEU A 216 -11.56 -26.94 3.85
N LEU A 217 -11.50 -27.93 4.73
CA LEU A 217 -10.30 -28.76 4.88
C LEU A 217 -10.27 -29.84 3.80
N PRO A 218 -9.09 -30.18 3.26
CA PRO A 218 -8.93 -31.27 2.32
C PRO A 218 -9.25 -32.60 2.99
N GLN A 219 -10.07 -33.41 2.35
CA GLN A 219 -10.35 -34.76 2.85
C GLN A 219 -9.32 -35.78 2.35
N PRO A 220 -9.10 -36.92 3.07
CA PRO A 220 -8.17 -37.97 2.64
C PRO A 220 -8.51 -38.52 1.27
N ALA A 221 -7.49 -38.96 0.52
CA ALA A 221 -7.60 -39.45 -0.86
C ALA A 221 -8.63 -40.62 -0.98
N GLY A 222 -9.75 -40.34 -1.60
CA GLY A 222 -10.87 -41.25 -1.82
C GLY A 222 -12.23 -40.54 -1.95
N GLU A 223 -12.41 -39.43 -1.23
CA GLU A 223 -13.62 -38.61 -1.27
C GLU A 223 -13.39 -37.20 -1.84
N THR A 224 -12.16 -36.88 -2.14
CA THR A 224 -11.61 -35.53 -2.44
C THR A 224 -12.17 -34.84 -3.68
N SER A 225 -12.71 -35.61 -4.65
CA SER A 225 -13.14 -35.00 -5.92
C SER A 225 -14.44 -34.22 -5.82
N ARG A 226 -15.30 -34.55 -4.86
CA ARG A 226 -16.67 -33.97 -4.77
C ARG A 226 -16.79 -32.76 -3.88
N GLU A 227 -15.97 -32.65 -2.82
CA GLU A 227 -15.99 -31.49 -1.92
C GLU A 227 -14.96 -30.41 -2.31
N ALA A 228 -13.79 -30.78 -2.87
CA ALA A 228 -12.92 -29.84 -3.54
C ALA A 228 -13.62 -29.15 -4.73
N ALA A 229 -14.58 -29.85 -5.38
CA ALA A 229 -15.44 -29.27 -6.41
C ALA A 229 -16.48 -28.26 -5.89
N LYS A 230 -16.61 -28.09 -4.57
CA LYS A 230 -17.50 -27.09 -3.93
C LYS A 230 -16.78 -25.85 -3.45
N ALA A 231 -15.45 -25.82 -3.47
CA ALA A 231 -14.68 -24.63 -3.15
C ALA A 231 -14.61 -23.70 -4.37
N ASP A 232 -14.74 -22.41 -4.15
CA ASP A 232 -14.55 -21.39 -5.20
C ASP A 232 -13.06 -21.23 -5.52
N PHE A 233 -12.21 -21.37 -4.50
CA PHE A 233 -10.76 -21.23 -4.60
C PHE A 233 -9.99 -22.33 -3.88
N VAL A 234 -8.82 -22.67 -4.42
CA VAL A 234 -7.85 -23.57 -3.78
C VAL A 234 -6.55 -22.79 -3.55
N VAL A 235 -6.09 -22.79 -2.31
CA VAL A 235 -4.79 -22.23 -1.90
C VAL A 235 -3.79 -23.37 -1.77
N ARG A 236 -2.62 -23.24 -2.41
CA ARG A 236 -1.47 -24.12 -2.30
C ARG A 236 -0.24 -23.33 -1.92
N GLY A 237 0.64 -23.92 -1.12
CA GLY A 237 1.88 -23.30 -0.68
C GLY A 237 3.05 -24.27 -0.70
N GLU A 238 4.26 -23.72 -0.87
CA GLU A 238 5.53 -24.39 -0.78
C GLU A 238 6.41 -23.65 0.21
N LEU A 239 6.97 -24.34 1.19
CA LEU A 239 7.88 -23.78 2.19
C LEU A 239 9.30 -24.25 1.90
N GLN A 240 10.24 -23.33 1.96
CA GLN A 240 11.67 -23.59 1.80
C GLN A 240 12.45 -22.96 2.95
N LYS A 241 13.35 -23.73 3.55
CA LYS A 241 14.34 -23.24 4.50
C LYS A 241 15.60 -22.81 3.77
N GLY A 242 15.94 -21.52 3.84
CA GLY A 242 17.23 -20.99 3.40
C GLY A 242 18.19 -20.83 4.57
N GLU A 243 19.43 -20.40 4.30
CA GLU A 243 20.44 -20.15 5.34
C GLU A 243 20.05 -19.06 6.33
N GLN A 244 19.37 -18.01 5.86
CA GLN A 244 19.06 -16.81 6.64
C GLN A 244 17.57 -16.60 6.87
N ALA A 245 16.70 -17.29 6.14
CA ALA A 245 15.27 -17.05 6.17
C ALA A 245 14.46 -18.31 5.81
N TRP A 246 13.27 -18.39 6.37
CA TRP A 246 12.18 -19.19 5.82
C TRP A 246 11.51 -18.42 4.69
N THR A 247 11.20 -19.10 3.59
CA THR A 247 10.44 -18.51 2.48
C THR A 247 9.26 -19.41 2.16
N ILE A 248 8.07 -18.83 2.13
CA ILE A 248 6.85 -19.49 1.69
C ILE A 248 6.37 -18.85 0.38
N ARG A 249 6.08 -19.69 -0.61
CA ARG A 249 5.40 -19.30 -1.86
C ARG A 249 3.99 -19.85 -1.82
N ALA A 250 3.01 -19.00 -2.04
CA ALA A 250 1.62 -19.41 -2.06
C ALA A 250 0.91 -18.91 -3.32
N ARG A 251 -0.06 -19.68 -3.79
CA ARG A 251 -0.93 -19.31 -4.92
C ARG A 251 -2.38 -19.69 -4.64
N MET A 252 -3.29 -18.88 -5.13
CA MET A 252 -4.73 -19.14 -5.12
C MET A 252 -5.22 -19.32 -6.54
N THR A 253 -5.95 -20.42 -6.78
CA THR A 253 -6.49 -20.81 -8.09
C THR A 253 -8.01 -20.91 -8.00
N ALA A 254 -8.73 -20.34 -8.95
CA ALA A 254 -10.17 -20.54 -9.09
C ALA A 254 -10.45 -21.98 -9.54
N THR A 255 -11.42 -22.66 -8.92
CA THR A 255 -11.68 -24.08 -9.17
C THR A 255 -12.46 -24.33 -10.45
N ASP A 256 -13.28 -23.39 -10.88
CA ASP A 256 -14.12 -23.45 -12.08
C ASP A 256 -13.32 -23.28 -13.38
N THR A 257 -12.37 -22.34 -13.38
CA THR A 257 -11.57 -21.98 -14.57
C THR A 257 -10.15 -22.52 -14.55
N GLY A 258 -9.63 -22.93 -13.39
CA GLY A 258 -8.22 -23.27 -13.19
C GLY A 258 -7.28 -22.07 -13.25
N GLU A 259 -7.82 -20.84 -13.32
CA GLU A 259 -7.05 -19.61 -13.41
C GLU A 259 -6.37 -19.27 -12.08
N VAL A 260 -5.10 -18.89 -12.13
CA VAL A 260 -4.37 -18.40 -10.95
C VAL A 260 -4.81 -16.97 -10.68
N LYS A 261 -5.55 -16.78 -9.60
CA LYS A 261 -6.07 -15.46 -9.19
C LYS A 261 -5.09 -14.66 -8.33
N TRP A 262 -4.11 -15.33 -7.74
CA TRP A 262 -3.12 -14.69 -6.88
C TRP A 262 -1.90 -15.58 -6.64
N THR A 263 -0.74 -14.95 -6.57
CA THR A 263 0.52 -15.56 -6.12
C THR A 263 1.26 -14.57 -5.21
N ASN A 264 1.92 -15.09 -4.19
CA ASN A 264 2.77 -14.30 -3.28
C ASN A 264 3.95 -15.14 -2.78
N SER A 265 5.05 -14.46 -2.48
CA SER A 265 6.20 -15.02 -1.78
C SER A 265 6.48 -14.18 -0.54
N TYR A 266 6.58 -14.81 0.62
CA TYR A 266 6.83 -14.14 1.89
C TYR A 266 8.00 -14.78 2.60
N SER A 267 8.89 -13.97 3.17
CA SER A 267 10.08 -14.45 3.85
C SER A 267 10.19 -13.91 5.28
N VAL A 268 10.61 -14.77 6.18
CA VAL A 268 10.87 -14.45 7.60
C VAL A 268 12.34 -14.69 7.89
N ASN A 269 13.06 -13.63 8.23
CA ASN A 269 14.48 -13.70 8.57
C ASN A 269 14.65 -14.35 9.95
N LEU A 270 15.57 -15.31 10.05
CA LEU A 270 15.86 -16.04 11.28
C LEU A 270 16.48 -15.14 12.36
N ALA A 271 17.29 -14.16 11.97
CA ALA A 271 17.89 -13.19 12.90
C ALA A 271 16.85 -12.30 13.59
N ASP A 272 15.78 -11.93 12.86
CA ASP A 272 14.70 -11.08 13.38
C ASP A 272 13.66 -11.87 14.18
N SER A 273 13.70 -13.19 14.14
CA SER A 273 12.69 -14.08 14.72
C SER A 273 13.34 -15.34 15.27
N PRO A 274 14.04 -15.24 16.42
CA PRO A 274 14.78 -16.39 16.99
C PRO A 274 13.86 -17.50 17.52
N ASP A 275 12.61 -17.18 17.87
CA ASP A 275 11.63 -18.14 18.35
C ASP A 275 10.86 -18.80 17.21
N LEU A 276 10.80 -20.13 17.20
CA LEU A 276 10.13 -20.93 16.17
C LEU A 276 8.63 -20.61 16.06
N GLN A 277 7.94 -20.41 17.19
CA GLN A 277 6.52 -20.06 17.18
C GLN A 277 6.28 -18.68 16.57
N LEU A 278 7.21 -17.74 16.76
CA LEU A 278 7.16 -16.42 16.14
C LEU A 278 7.35 -16.54 14.63
N GLN A 279 8.31 -17.37 14.18
CA GLN A 279 8.53 -17.64 12.75
C GLN A 279 7.28 -18.22 12.09
N GLN A 280 6.65 -19.24 12.72
CA GLN A 280 5.39 -19.83 12.26
C GLN A 280 4.26 -18.77 12.15
N SER A 281 4.10 -17.95 13.20
CA SER A 281 3.09 -16.92 13.24
C SER A 281 3.29 -15.88 12.14
N ARG A 282 4.52 -15.44 11.87
CA ARG A 282 4.85 -14.48 10.83
C ARG A 282 4.66 -15.04 9.42
N LEU A 283 5.05 -16.30 9.19
CA LEU A 283 4.84 -16.95 7.90
C LEU A 283 3.34 -17.07 7.59
N ALA A 284 2.55 -17.58 8.54
CA ALA A 284 1.11 -17.71 8.37
C ALA A 284 0.43 -16.34 8.20
N ALA A 285 0.83 -15.33 8.99
CA ALA A 285 0.30 -13.97 8.89
C ALA A 285 0.65 -13.29 7.57
N GLY A 286 1.89 -13.42 7.08
CA GLY A 286 2.32 -12.80 5.83
C GLY A 286 1.55 -13.31 4.61
N VAL A 287 1.32 -14.62 4.54
CA VAL A 287 0.49 -15.22 3.49
C VAL A 287 -0.98 -14.89 3.72
N GLY A 288 -1.46 -15.02 4.96
CA GLY A 288 -2.87 -14.82 5.32
C GLY A 288 -3.35 -13.39 5.08
N HIS A 289 -2.58 -12.39 5.50
CA HIS A 289 -2.85 -10.97 5.24
C HIS A 289 -2.96 -10.68 3.74
N ALA A 290 -1.96 -11.05 2.95
CA ALA A 290 -1.97 -10.82 1.52
C ALA A 290 -3.13 -11.54 0.81
N LEU A 291 -3.47 -12.75 1.28
CA LEU A 291 -4.60 -13.53 0.76
C LEU A 291 -5.94 -12.91 1.15
N ALA A 292 -6.10 -12.44 2.41
CA ALA A 292 -7.30 -11.77 2.89
C ALA A 292 -7.60 -10.51 2.08
N LEU A 293 -6.58 -9.68 1.81
CA LEU A 293 -6.71 -8.49 0.95
C LEU A 293 -7.17 -8.87 -0.46
N ARG A 294 -6.56 -9.90 -1.07
CA ARG A 294 -6.92 -10.30 -2.43
C ARG A 294 -8.32 -10.89 -2.54
N ILE A 295 -8.73 -11.73 -1.60
CA ILE A 295 -10.08 -12.28 -1.55
C ILE A 295 -11.10 -11.15 -1.34
N ASN A 296 -10.81 -10.22 -0.43
CA ASN A 296 -11.66 -9.07 -0.17
C ASN A 296 -11.82 -8.19 -1.42
N GLU A 297 -10.74 -7.99 -2.18
CA GLU A 297 -10.79 -7.28 -3.47
C GLU A 297 -11.71 -8.00 -4.47
N ILE A 298 -11.57 -9.32 -4.63
CA ILE A 298 -12.41 -10.13 -5.53
C ILE A 298 -13.88 -10.01 -5.13
N ILE A 299 -14.21 -10.23 -3.86
CA ILE A 299 -15.59 -10.16 -3.35
C ILE A 299 -16.19 -8.77 -3.57
N ASN A 300 -15.42 -7.70 -3.35
CA ASN A 300 -15.90 -6.33 -3.53
C ASN A 300 -15.87 -5.85 -4.99
N ALA A 301 -15.15 -6.53 -5.89
CA ALA A 301 -15.22 -6.27 -7.33
C ALA A 301 -16.53 -6.75 -7.94
N ASP A 302 -17.03 -7.91 -7.52
CA ASP A 302 -18.29 -8.50 -8.01
C ASP A 302 -19.54 -7.71 -7.58
N THR A 303 -19.43 -6.87 -6.53
CA THR A 303 -20.52 -5.97 -6.10
C THR A 303 -20.68 -4.74 -7.02
N ARG A 304 -19.84 -4.55 -8.03
CA ARG A 304 -20.06 -3.55 -9.07
C ARG A 304 -21.27 -3.94 -9.90
N SER A 305 -22.39 -3.29 -9.65
CA SER A 305 -23.61 -3.47 -10.47
C SER A 305 -23.29 -3.10 -11.93
N PRO A 306 -23.58 -3.99 -12.91
CA PRO A 306 -23.37 -3.68 -14.33
C PRO A 306 -24.20 -2.49 -14.83
N ALA A 307 -25.14 -2.01 -14.01
CA ALA A 307 -26.11 -0.97 -14.38
C ALA A 307 -25.64 0.47 -14.08
N ALA A 308 -24.56 0.68 -13.33
CA ALA A 308 -24.16 2.01 -12.89
C ALA A 308 -23.01 2.64 -13.71
N SER A 309 -22.31 1.87 -14.52
CA SER A 309 -21.27 2.44 -15.38
C SER A 309 -21.25 1.73 -16.74
N GLY A 310 -21.80 2.37 -17.77
CA GLY A 310 -21.58 1.98 -19.17
C GLY A 310 -20.13 2.14 -19.64
N HIS A 311 -19.19 2.30 -18.72
CA HIS A 311 -17.76 2.37 -18.98
C HIS A 311 -17.07 1.34 -18.08
N ALA A 312 -16.33 0.42 -18.68
CA ALA A 312 -15.29 -0.34 -17.97
C ALA A 312 -14.40 0.66 -17.23
N PRO A 313 -13.92 0.38 -15.99
CA PRO A 313 -12.98 1.27 -15.32
C PRO A 313 -11.84 1.53 -16.30
N THR A 314 -11.75 2.77 -16.76
CA THR A 314 -10.69 3.17 -17.66
C THR A 314 -9.38 2.83 -16.94
N ASP A 315 -8.46 2.17 -17.64
CA ASP A 315 -7.08 1.89 -17.18
C ASP A 315 -6.40 3.13 -16.58
N ASN A 316 -6.94 4.30 -16.90
CA ASN A 316 -6.51 5.60 -16.45
C ASN A 316 -6.66 5.84 -14.92
N SER A 317 -7.74 5.38 -14.28
CA SER A 317 -7.93 5.61 -12.82
C SER A 317 -6.86 4.90 -11.98
N LYS A 318 -6.51 3.67 -12.34
CA LYS A 318 -5.42 2.92 -11.67
C LYS A 318 -4.08 3.63 -11.86
N VAL A 319 -3.79 4.08 -13.07
CA VAL A 319 -2.56 4.82 -13.38
C VAL A 319 -2.47 6.12 -12.57
N VAL A 320 -3.57 6.87 -12.45
CA VAL A 320 -3.62 8.10 -11.65
C VAL A 320 -3.39 7.80 -10.17
N ILE A 321 -4.01 6.75 -9.62
CA ILE A 321 -3.81 6.34 -8.21
C ILE A 321 -2.36 5.93 -7.96
N GLU A 322 -1.75 5.16 -8.85
CA GLU A 322 -0.34 4.76 -8.74
C GLU A 322 0.60 5.97 -8.81
N GLN A 323 0.35 6.89 -9.74
CA GLN A 323 1.12 8.14 -9.85
C GLN A 323 0.98 9.00 -8.59
N ALA A 324 -0.24 9.22 -8.09
CA ALA A 324 -0.48 9.95 -6.86
C ALA A 324 0.24 9.29 -5.68
N THR A 325 0.19 7.97 -5.56
CA THR A 325 0.90 7.21 -4.53
C THR A 325 2.42 7.39 -4.63
N ALA A 326 2.98 7.39 -5.84
CA ALA A 326 4.40 7.66 -6.05
C ALA A 326 4.80 9.08 -5.61
N TYR A 327 3.95 10.08 -5.82
CA TYR A 327 4.17 11.45 -5.30
C TYR A 327 4.12 11.49 -3.77
N ILE A 328 3.17 10.80 -3.14
CA ILE A 328 3.04 10.73 -1.67
C ILE A 328 4.31 10.17 -1.03
N ASN A 329 4.94 9.18 -1.64
CA ASN A 329 6.14 8.53 -1.12
C ASN A 329 7.37 9.46 -1.10
N GLN A 330 7.33 10.58 -1.83
CA GLN A 330 8.39 11.61 -1.77
C GLN A 330 8.27 12.56 -0.57
N ASN A 331 7.15 12.52 0.14
CA ASN A 331 6.94 13.10 1.47
C ASN A 331 7.23 14.62 1.56
N THR A 332 6.82 15.39 0.54
CA THR A 332 6.90 16.85 0.51
C THR A 332 5.53 17.50 0.33
N ALA A 333 5.32 18.71 0.86
CA ALA A 333 4.08 19.45 0.71
C ALA A 333 3.73 19.79 -0.76
N GLU A 334 4.75 20.02 -1.58
CA GLU A 334 4.56 20.26 -3.03
C GLU A 334 4.00 19.02 -3.72
N ARG A 335 4.61 17.85 -3.47
CA ARG A 335 4.16 16.58 -4.06
C ARG A 335 2.79 16.15 -3.55
N PHE A 336 2.50 16.46 -2.29
CA PHE A 336 1.16 16.29 -1.74
C PHE A 336 0.11 17.05 -2.54
N ARG A 337 0.32 18.36 -2.80
CA ARG A 337 -0.62 19.18 -3.57
C ARG A 337 -0.76 18.69 -5.01
N ALA A 338 0.34 18.28 -5.65
CA ALA A 338 0.30 17.73 -7.00
C ALA A 338 -0.51 16.42 -7.06
N ALA A 339 -0.31 15.51 -6.11
CA ALA A 339 -1.08 14.26 -6.01
C ALA A 339 -2.56 14.53 -5.75
N GLN A 340 -2.88 15.48 -4.86
CA GLN A 340 -4.26 15.89 -4.58
C GLN A 340 -4.95 16.42 -5.85
N ALA A 341 -4.33 17.35 -6.55
CA ALA A 341 -4.89 17.92 -7.78
C ALA A 341 -5.11 16.86 -8.88
N MET A 342 -4.22 15.88 -9.00
CA MET A 342 -4.39 14.77 -9.94
C MET A 342 -5.60 13.91 -9.60
N LEU A 343 -5.78 13.55 -8.32
CA LEU A 343 -6.91 12.74 -7.86
C LEU A 343 -8.23 13.50 -7.94
N GLU A 344 -8.26 14.81 -7.58
CA GLU A 344 -9.44 15.67 -7.71
C GLU A 344 -9.89 15.80 -9.16
N LYS A 345 -8.94 15.98 -10.08
CA LYS A 345 -9.24 16.02 -11.51
C LYS A 345 -9.83 14.70 -12.01
N ALA A 346 -9.20 13.59 -11.68
CA ALA A 346 -9.71 12.28 -12.10
C ALA A 346 -11.09 11.98 -11.49
N LEU A 347 -11.33 12.40 -10.24
CA LEU A 347 -12.62 12.23 -9.57
C LEU A 347 -13.70 13.15 -10.16
N ALA A 348 -13.35 14.34 -10.69
CA ALA A 348 -14.28 15.19 -11.41
C ALA A 348 -14.77 14.56 -12.73
N ASP A 349 -13.91 13.77 -13.39
CA ASP A 349 -14.24 13.03 -14.61
C ASP A 349 -15.05 11.75 -14.33
N ASP A 350 -14.92 11.15 -13.12
CA ASP A 350 -15.58 9.90 -12.70
C ASP A 350 -15.93 9.97 -11.19
N ALA A 351 -16.96 10.76 -10.87
CA ALA A 351 -17.33 11.12 -9.49
C ALA A 351 -17.74 9.92 -8.61
N ASP A 352 -18.25 8.86 -9.20
CA ASP A 352 -18.71 7.65 -8.51
C ASP A 352 -17.59 6.60 -8.34
N ASN A 353 -16.37 6.88 -8.78
CA ASN A 353 -15.25 5.96 -8.68
C ASN A 353 -14.76 5.81 -7.24
N ILE A 354 -15.12 4.70 -6.63
CA ILE A 354 -14.82 4.40 -5.23
C ILE A 354 -13.31 4.33 -4.96
N ASP A 355 -12.53 3.84 -5.91
CA ASP A 355 -11.09 3.67 -5.74
C ASP A 355 -10.39 5.05 -5.77
N LEU A 356 -10.86 5.98 -6.63
CA LEU A 356 -10.41 7.38 -6.63
C LEU A 356 -10.84 8.13 -5.36
N GLN A 357 -12.09 7.94 -4.90
CA GLN A 357 -12.56 8.52 -3.63
C GLN A 357 -11.70 8.07 -2.46
N LEU A 358 -11.38 6.78 -2.37
CA LEU A 358 -10.53 6.22 -1.31
C LEU A 358 -9.10 6.77 -1.39
N ALA A 359 -8.54 6.86 -2.60
CA ALA A 359 -7.20 7.40 -2.80
C ALA A 359 -7.11 8.88 -2.41
N LEU A 360 -8.11 9.70 -2.79
CA LEU A 360 -8.18 11.11 -2.40
C LEU A 360 -8.38 11.28 -0.89
N ALA A 361 -9.26 10.47 -0.28
CA ALA A 361 -9.45 10.47 1.18
C ALA A 361 -8.15 10.16 1.93
N GLY A 362 -7.41 9.13 1.48
CA GLY A 362 -6.09 8.79 2.02
C GLY A 362 -5.07 9.91 1.86
N GLN A 363 -5.10 10.62 0.73
CA GLN A 363 -4.24 11.76 0.44
C GLN A 363 -4.54 12.95 1.37
N LEU A 364 -5.80 13.35 1.49
CA LEU A 364 -6.22 14.45 2.37
C LEU A 364 -5.86 14.16 3.83
N MET A 365 -6.14 12.94 4.29
CA MET A 365 -5.77 12.50 5.63
C MET A 365 -4.26 12.59 5.87
N ARG A 366 -3.44 12.24 4.87
CA ARG A 366 -1.98 12.42 4.95
C ARG A 366 -1.60 13.89 5.13
N GLY A 367 -2.23 14.79 4.37
CA GLY A 367 -2.03 16.23 4.50
C GLY A 367 -2.37 16.75 5.89
N ILE A 368 -3.48 16.28 6.48
CA ILE A 368 -3.88 16.61 7.85
C ILE A 368 -2.82 16.12 8.86
N GLN A 369 -2.35 14.88 8.74
CA GLN A 369 -1.37 14.29 9.66
C GLN A 369 0.01 14.95 9.60
N MET A 370 0.41 15.38 8.39
CA MET A 370 1.71 16.01 8.16
C MET A 370 1.67 17.53 8.35
N VAL A 371 0.49 18.09 8.66
CA VAL A 371 0.26 19.54 8.81
C VAL A 371 0.60 20.30 7.53
N TRP A 372 0.32 19.71 6.36
CA TRP A 372 0.44 20.35 5.06
C TRP A 372 -0.84 21.06 4.61
N VAL A 373 -1.96 20.72 5.24
CA VAL A 373 -3.23 21.43 5.13
C VAL A 373 -3.23 22.56 6.15
N SER A 374 -3.55 23.78 5.74
CA SER A 374 -3.64 24.92 6.64
C SER A 374 -4.77 24.76 7.68
N ALA A 375 -4.68 25.47 8.80
CA ALA A 375 -5.72 25.42 9.82
C ALA A 375 -7.10 25.85 9.28
N ALA A 376 -7.14 26.76 8.32
CA ALA A 376 -8.39 27.23 7.69
C ALA A 376 -9.01 26.18 6.75
N GLU A 377 -8.19 25.34 6.12
CA GLU A 377 -8.64 24.29 5.19
C GLU A 377 -8.96 22.97 5.88
N ARG A 378 -8.50 22.81 7.11
CA ARG A 378 -8.53 21.54 7.84
C ARG A 378 -9.95 20.99 8.02
N ASP A 379 -10.89 21.81 8.47
CA ASP A 379 -12.27 21.38 8.71
C ASP A 379 -12.97 20.93 7.41
N ALA A 380 -12.70 21.64 6.30
CA ALA A 380 -13.18 21.26 4.99
C ALA A 380 -12.57 19.93 4.53
N ALA A 381 -11.26 19.75 4.69
CA ALA A 381 -10.57 18.51 4.35
C ALA A 381 -11.04 17.32 5.20
N GLU A 382 -11.27 17.52 6.49
CA GLU A 382 -11.83 16.49 7.39
C GLU A 382 -13.25 16.10 6.95
N THR A 383 -14.12 17.08 6.67
CA THR A 383 -15.50 16.84 6.21
C THR A 383 -15.53 16.11 4.88
N GLN A 384 -14.73 16.54 3.91
CA GLN A 384 -14.64 15.91 2.60
C GLN A 384 -14.10 14.46 2.71
N THR A 385 -13.07 14.25 3.49
CA THR A 385 -12.49 12.92 3.74
C THR A 385 -13.51 11.98 4.35
N GLU A 386 -14.23 12.43 5.38
CA GLU A 386 -15.25 11.62 6.05
C GLU A 386 -16.38 11.23 5.10
N ALA A 387 -16.89 12.19 4.32
CA ALA A 387 -17.97 11.95 3.34
C ALA A 387 -17.57 10.88 2.32
N MET A 388 -16.37 10.99 1.72
CA MET A 388 -15.86 10.01 0.76
C MET A 388 -15.70 8.61 1.38
N LEU A 389 -15.16 8.52 2.59
CA LEU A 389 -15.00 7.24 3.29
C LEU A 389 -16.34 6.60 3.65
N GLN A 390 -17.30 7.38 4.12
CA GLN A 390 -18.66 6.90 4.38
C GLN A 390 -19.37 6.45 3.11
N GLN A 391 -19.24 7.19 2.01
CA GLN A 391 -19.78 6.79 0.71
C GLN A 391 -19.16 5.48 0.21
N THR A 392 -17.84 5.37 0.31
CA THR A 392 -17.11 4.13 -0.03
C THR A 392 -17.59 2.94 0.80
N LEU A 393 -17.73 3.12 2.12
CA LEU A 393 -18.19 2.04 3.02
C LEU A 393 -19.69 1.73 2.88
N LYS A 394 -20.50 2.68 2.40
CA LYS A 394 -21.90 2.42 2.03
C LYS A 394 -21.98 1.53 0.79
N ALA A 395 -21.13 1.76 -0.21
CA ALA A 395 -21.09 0.96 -1.43
C ALA A 395 -20.39 -0.40 -1.22
N ARG A 396 -19.32 -0.43 -0.40
CA ARG A 396 -18.52 -1.64 -0.12
C ARG A 396 -18.29 -1.79 1.40
N PRO A 397 -19.27 -2.30 2.17
CA PRO A 397 -19.25 -2.28 3.64
C PRO A 397 -18.16 -3.15 4.28
N THR A 398 -17.57 -4.07 3.51
CA THR A 398 -16.54 -5.03 3.95
C THR A 398 -15.17 -4.75 3.35
N TYR A 399 -15.02 -3.65 2.59
CA TYR A 399 -13.79 -3.34 1.88
C TYR A 399 -12.68 -2.94 2.85
N ILE A 400 -11.68 -3.82 3.02
CA ILE A 400 -10.60 -3.67 4.01
C ILE A 400 -9.88 -2.34 3.87
N PRO A 401 -9.41 -1.89 2.66
CA PRO A 401 -8.70 -0.63 2.54
C PRO A 401 -9.52 0.58 2.98
N ALA A 402 -10.84 0.57 2.77
CA ALA A 402 -11.71 1.65 3.22
C ALA A 402 -11.93 1.64 4.74
N LEU A 403 -12.11 0.45 5.34
CA LEU A 403 -12.23 0.30 6.79
C LEU A 403 -10.94 0.74 7.50
N GLU A 404 -9.79 0.35 6.99
CA GLU A 404 -8.47 0.72 7.50
C GLU A 404 -8.23 2.24 7.40
N THR A 405 -8.53 2.83 6.25
CA THR A 405 -8.42 4.28 6.04
C THR A 405 -9.37 5.05 6.95
N TYR A 406 -10.61 4.57 7.12
CA TYR A 406 -11.58 5.23 8.01
C TYR A 406 -11.20 5.09 9.49
N CYS A 407 -10.72 3.92 9.89
CA CYS A 407 -10.17 3.69 11.23
C CYS A 407 -9.05 4.69 11.55
N ARG A 408 -8.10 4.85 10.64
CA ARG A 408 -7.00 5.81 10.74
C ARG A 408 -7.50 7.26 10.76
N PHE A 409 -8.47 7.62 9.92
CA PHE A 409 -9.10 8.93 9.90
C PHE A 409 -9.73 9.28 11.25
N LEU A 410 -10.51 8.38 11.82
CA LEU A 410 -11.14 8.57 13.11
C LEU A 410 -10.13 8.79 14.26
N ASN A 411 -8.99 8.08 14.24
CA ASN A 411 -7.89 8.37 15.18
C ASN A 411 -7.29 9.76 14.94
N THR A 412 -7.09 10.16 13.69
CA THR A 412 -6.49 11.45 13.33
C THR A 412 -7.38 12.63 13.75
N THR A 413 -8.69 12.44 13.70
CA THR A 413 -9.70 13.43 14.10
C THR A 413 -10.14 13.29 15.56
N ASN A 414 -9.43 12.51 16.36
CA ASN A 414 -9.66 12.27 17.80
C ASN A 414 -11.02 11.62 18.13
N GLN A 415 -11.56 10.85 17.20
CA GLN A 415 -12.77 10.05 17.39
C GLN A 415 -12.41 8.62 17.85
N PHE A 416 -11.65 8.50 18.95
CA PHE A 416 -10.98 7.26 19.36
C PHE A 416 -11.93 6.08 19.59
N ARG A 417 -13.13 6.31 20.16
CA ARG A 417 -14.11 5.23 20.38
C ARG A 417 -14.66 4.67 19.07
N ALA A 418 -14.97 5.55 18.11
CA ALA A 418 -15.44 5.15 16.79
C ALA A 418 -14.32 4.44 16.01
N SER A 419 -13.08 4.92 16.15
CA SER A 419 -11.90 4.27 15.57
C SER A 419 -11.76 2.82 16.05
N LEU A 420 -11.85 2.57 17.38
CA LEU A 420 -11.76 1.22 17.94
C LEU A 420 -12.78 0.26 17.31
N VAL A 421 -14.03 0.71 17.10
CA VAL A 421 -15.09 -0.10 16.47
C VAL A 421 -14.76 -0.37 15.01
N THR A 422 -14.33 0.66 14.27
CA THR A 422 -14.03 0.53 12.84
C THR A 422 -12.82 -0.35 12.60
N CYS A 423 -11.74 -0.20 13.38
CA CYS A 423 -10.55 -1.05 13.28
C CYS A 423 -10.87 -2.50 13.65
N ALA A 424 -11.67 -2.73 14.70
CA ALA A 424 -12.11 -4.07 15.05
C ALA A 424 -12.94 -4.71 13.93
N LYS A 425 -13.75 -3.92 13.22
CA LYS A 425 -14.47 -4.38 12.02
C LYS A 425 -13.50 -4.75 10.89
N ALA A 426 -12.43 -3.99 10.65
CA ALA A 426 -11.40 -4.36 9.67
C ALA A 426 -10.78 -5.73 10.01
N LEU A 427 -10.45 -5.97 11.28
CA LEU A 427 -9.90 -7.24 11.74
C LEU A 427 -10.84 -8.45 11.59
N THR A 428 -12.16 -8.24 11.40
CA THR A 428 -13.06 -9.37 11.07
C THR A 428 -12.91 -9.86 9.64
N PHE A 429 -12.27 -9.06 8.76
CA PHE A 429 -11.98 -9.41 7.37
C PHE A 429 -10.50 -9.67 7.11
N ASP A 430 -9.62 -9.17 7.98
CA ASP A 430 -8.19 -9.47 8.00
C ASP A 430 -7.67 -9.53 9.44
N PRO A 431 -7.65 -10.71 10.07
CA PRO A 431 -7.22 -10.85 11.44
C PRO A 431 -5.71 -10.62 11.66
N TRP A 432 -4.94 -10.47 10.61
CA TRP A 432 -3.50 -10.23 10.64
C TRP A 432 -3.10 -8.78 10.33
N ASP A 433 -4.07 -7.88 10.12
CA ASP A 433 -3.81 -6.47 9.80
C ASP A 433 -3.12 -5.75 10.98
N GLY A 434 -1.80 -5.59 10.86
CA GLY A 434 -0.98 -4.91 11.87
C GLY A 434 -1.25 -3.41 11.93
N LEU A 435 -1.71 -2.76 10.83
CA LEU A 435 -2.07 -1.35 10.87
C LEU A 435 -3.39 -1.12 11.59
N ALA A 436 -4.39 -1.97 11.38
CA ALA A 436 -5.62 -1.92 12.18
C ALA A 436 -5.32 -2.15 13.67
N LEU A 437 -4.47 -3.13 14.00
CA LEU A 437 -4.00 -3.36 15.37
C LEU A 437 -3.25 -2.13 15.92
N PHE A 438 -2.36 -1.52 15.14
CA PHE A 438 -1.67 -0.29 15.56
C PHE A 438 -2.66 0.83 15.92
N HIS A 439 -3.67 1.05 15.08
CA HIS A 439 -4.68 2.08 15.33
C HIS A 439 -5.60 1.75 16.51
N ILE A 440 -5.89 0.48 16.77
CA ILE A 440 -6.55 0.04 18.03
C ILE A 440 -5.67 0.40 19.22
N GLY A 441 -4.38 0.07 19.20
CA GLY A 441 -3.44 0.42 20.26
C GLY A 441 -3.37 1.92 20.52
N VAL A 442 -3.37 2.76 19.48
CA VAL A 442 -3.45 4.22 19.61
C VAL A 442 -4.75 4.66 20.29
N GLY A 443 -5.89 4.14 19.86
CA GLY A 443 -7.19 4.43 20.50
C GLY A 443 -7.23 3.97 21.96
N GLN A 444 -6.64 2.83 22.30
CA GLN A 444 -6.50 2.34 23.68
C GLN A 444 -5.61 3.26 24.51
N ILE A 445 -4.48 3.72 23.98
CA ILE A 445 -3.63 4.74 24.62
C ILE A 445 -4.44 5.98 24.96
N GLN A 446 -5.13 6.55 23.99
CA GLN A 446 -5.89 7.81 24.16
C GLN A 446 -7.05 7.66 25.15
N THR A 447 -7.57 6.46 25.31
CA THR A 447 -8.61 6.13 26.31
C THR A 447 -8.05 5.69 27.67
N GLY A 448 -6.71 5.70 27.85
CA GLY A 448 -6.04 5.39 29.12
C GLY A 448 -5.82 3.89 29.40
N ARG A 449 -6.02 3.03 28.38
CA ARG A 449 -5.88 1.57 28.49
C ARG A 449 -4.49 1.10 28.02
N PHE A 450 -3.45 1.49 28.75
CA PHE A 450 -2.05 1.35 28.30
C PHE A 450 -1.57 -0.11 28.23
N GLU A 451 -1.97 -0.96 29.20
CA GLU A 451 -1.62 -2.39 29.16
C GLU A 451 -2.27 -3.11 27.99
N GLU A 452 -3.54 -2.81 27.69
CA GLU A 452 -4.22 -3.36 26.51
C GLU A 452 -3.55 -2.88 25.23
N ALA A 453 -3.17 -1.61 25.16
CA ALA A 453 -2.43 -1.07 24.02
C ALA A 453 -1.10 -1.79 23.79
N LEU A 454 -0.33 -2.01 24.87
CA LEU A 454 0.92 -2.78 24.78
C LEU A 454 0.69 -4.19 24.27
N ALA A 455 -0.35 -4.89 24.77
CA ALA A 455 -0.71 -6.22 24.30
C ALA A 455 -1.09 -6.20 22.81
N THR A 456 -1.83 -5.19 22.37
CA THR A 456 -2.23 -5.02 20.96
C THR A 456 -1.02 -4.74 20.06
N PHE A 457 -0.08 -3.88 20.47
CA PHE A 457 1.16 -3.64 19.70
C PHE A 457 2.05 -4.88 19.64
N LYS A 458 2.14 -5.66 20.73
CA LYS A 458 2.85 -6.96 20.72
C LYS A 458 2.19 -7.97 19.77
N GLN A 459 0.87 -7.95 19.65
CA GLN A 459 0.15 -8.77 18.67
C GLN A 459 0.47 -8.33 17.23
N ALA A 460 0.51 -7.03 16.94
CA ALA A 460 0.94 -6.51 15.65
C ALA A 460 2.39 -6.91 15.33
N ASP A 461 3.31 -6.85 16.30
CA ASP A 461 4.70 -7.30 16.14
C ASP A 461 4.79 -8.81 15.87
N ARG A 462 3.92 -9.59 16.50
CA ARG A 462 3.85 -11.04 16.27
C ARG A 462 3.45 -11.39 14.84
N PHE A 463 2.54 -10.64 14.23
CA PHE A 463 2.11 -10.86 12.85
C PHE A 463 3.07 -10.23 11.85
N ASP A 464 3.58 -9.04 12.14
CA ASP A 464 4.56 -8.31 11.33
C ASP A 464 4.06 -8.01 9.90
N THR A 465 2.81 -7.61 9.79
CA THR A 465 2.10 -7.38 8.51
C THR A 465 1.44 -6.01 8.45
N PRO A 466 1.70 -5.21 7.42
CA PRO A 466 2.80 -5.39 6.45
C PRO A 466 4.17 -5.03 7.07
N GLN A 467 5.21 -5.75 6.69
CA GLN A 467 6.58 -5.56 7.25
C GLN A 467 7.11 -4.13 7.14
N VAL A 468 6.73 -3.41 6.10
CA VAL A 468 7.14 -2.00 5.89
C VAL A 468 6.66 -1.07 7.01
N SER A 469 5.63 -1.47 7.73
CA SER A 469 5.00 -0.69 8.81
C SER A 469 5.44 -1.13 10.21
N ARG A 470 6.31 -2.14 10.35
CA ARG A 470 6.70 -2.73 11.66
C ARG A 470 7.25 -1.71 12.66
N TRP A 471 7.88 -0.65 12.21
CA TRP A 471 8.37 0.42 13.07
C TRP A 471 7.25 1.13 13.84
N THR A 472 6.00 1.14 13.34
CA THR A 472 4.87 1.85 13.94
C THR A 472 4.39 1.21 15.23
N TRP A 473 4.23 -0.11 15.26
CA TRP A 473 3.84 -0.79 16.50
C TRP A 473 4.98 -0.91 17.49
N MET A 474 6.23 -0.87 17.03
CA MET A 474 7.40 -0.80 17.92
C MET A 474 7.47 0.55 18.65
N ILE A 475 7.27 1.69 17.95
CA ILE A 475 7.15 2.98 18.65
C ILE A 475 5.92 3.00 19.53
N GLY A 476 4.81 2.38 19.11
CA GLY A 476 3.58 2.25 19.91
C GLY A 476 3.83 1.51 21.22
N ALA A 477 4.52 0.37 21.18
CA ALA A 477 4.89 -0.40 22.38
C ALA A 477 5.83 0.39 23.30
N GLY A 478 6.83 1.09 22.73
CA GLY A 478 7.68 1.99 23.51
C GLY A 478 6.89 3.12 24.16
N TRP A 479 5.95 3.72 23.43
CA TRP A 479 5.08 4.78 23.94
C TRP A 479 4.17 4.28 25.06
N ALA A 480 3.54 3.11 24.92
CA ALA A 480 2.70 2.51 25.96
C ALA A 480 3.51 2.27 27.26
N ASN A 481 4.72 1.73 27.16
CA ASN A 481 5.60 1.54 28.32
C ASN A 481 5.98 2.88 28.98
N MET A 482 6.27 3.93 28.21
CA MET A 482 6.53 5.27 28.75
C MET A 482 5.35 5.83 29.52
N LEU A 483 4.13 5.66 28.99
CA LEU A 483 2.90 6.12 29.65
C LEU A 483 2.64 5.38 30.99
N MET A 484 3.05 4.12 31.06
CA MET A 484 2.99 3.32 32.30
C MET A 484 4.13 3.60 33.30
N GLY A 485 5.08 4.49 32.96
CA GLY A 485 6.24 4.79 33.78
C GLY A 485 7.27 3.65 33.81
N ARG A 486 7.43 2.93 32.70
CA ARG A 486 8.38 1.81 32.52
C ARG A 486 9.43 2.14 31.44
N PRO A 487 10.30 3.15 31.67
CA PRO A 487 11.27 3.58 30.67
C PRO A 487 12.29 2.49 30.31
N GLU A 488 12.64 1.60 31.26
CA GLU A 488 13.52 0.46 31.01
C GLU A 488 12.96 -0.46 29.92
N ASP A 489 11.65 -0.75 29.97
CA ASP A 489 10.95 -1.58 28.99
C ASP A 489 10.69 -0.85 27.67
N ALA A 490 10.62 0.49 27.69
CA ALA A 490 10.39 1.30 26.50
C ALA A 490 11.62 1.36 25.59
N VAL A 491 12.83 1.49 26.17
CA VAL A 491 14.09 1.65 25.40
C VAL A 491 14.31 0.57 24.35
N PRO A 492 14.19 -0.75 24.66
CA PRO A 492 14.38 -1.78 23.65
C PRO A 492 13.43 -1.67 22.46
N TRP A 493 12.17 -1.31 22.67
CA TRP A 493 11.18 -1.14 21.60
C TRP A 493 11.49 0.06 20.73
N LEU A 494 11.87 1.19 21.32
CA LEU A 494 12.24 2.40 20.61
C LEU A 494 13.50 2.21 19.77
N LEU A 495 14.51 1.51 20.30
CA LEU A 495 15.72 1.16 19.55
C LEU A 495 15.43 0.22 18.38
N LYS A 496 14.55 -0.78 18.55
CA LYS A 496 14.10 -1.64 17.43
C LYS A 496 13.40 -0.82 16.35
N SER A 497 12.54 0.14 16.73
CA SER A 497 11.88 1.05 15.76
C SER A 497 12.90 1.89 14.98
N ILE A 498 13.92 2.43 15.66
CA ILE A 498 14.99 3.23 15.05
C ILE A 498 15.86 2.38 14.11
N ALA A 499 16.12 1.11 14.45
CA ALA A 499 16.87 0.21 13.59
C ALA A 499 16.19 -0.05 12.24
N ILE A 500 14.84 -0.04 12.21
CA ILE A 500 14.07 -0.20 10.98
C ILE A 500 13.97 1.12 10.22
N THR A 501 13.67 2.21 10.91
CA THR A 501 13.59 3.55 10.31
C THR A 501 14.26 4.59 11.19
N SER A 502 15.50 4.90 10.86
CA SER A 502 16.28 5.94 11.55
C SER A 502 15.75 7.37 11.30
N ALA A 503 14.84 7.55 10.35
CA ALA A 503 14.29 8.85 9.96
C ALA A 503 13.13 9.33 10.85
N SER A 504 12.69 8.55 11.86
CA SER A 504 11.60 8.94 12.76
C SER A 504 12.09 9.86 13.88
N GLY A 505 12.02 11.17 13.68
CA GLY A 505 12.36 12.15 14.72
C GLY A 505 11.54 11.97 16.01
N ARG A 506 10.27 11.57 15.89
CA ARG A 506 9.40 11.31 17.06
C ARG A 506 9.91 10.14 17.91
N THR A 507 10.41 9.07 17.30
CA THR A 507 10.97 7.93 18.03
C THR A 507 12.20 8.34 18.83
N HIS A 508 13.08 9.17 18.26
CA HIS A 508 14.25 9.70 18.96
C HIS A 508 13.86 10.62 20.14
N MET A 509 12.80 11.42 20.00
CA MET A 509 12.30 12.27 21.10
C MET A 509 11.71 11.44 22.25
N LEU A 510 10.97 10.35 21.93
CA LEU A 510 10.51 9.40 22.96
C LEU A 510 11.67 8.69 23.65
N LEU A 511 12.69 8.28 22.89
CA LEU A 511 13.90 7.67 23.45
C LEU A 511 14.64 8.65 24.36
N ALA A 512 14.71 9.93 23.98
CA ALA A 512 15.28 10.98 24.83
C ALA A 512 14.54 11.10 26.18
N ALA A 513 13.20 11.09 26.15
CA ALA A 513 12.41 11.10 27.37
C ALA A 513 12.65 9.85 28.23
N ALA A 514 12.79 8.67 27.61
CA ALA A 514 13.12 7.44 28.32
C ALA A 514 14.48 7.51 29.02
N TYR A 515 15.52 7.94 28.30
CA TYR A 515 16.86 8.12 28.88
C TYR A 515 16.87 9.16 29.99
N GLN A 516 16.11 10.27 29.83
CA GLN A 516 16.00 11.27 30.88
C GLN A 516 15.39 10.71 32.17
N GLN A 517 14.33 9.89 32.05
CA GLN A 517 13.70 9.23 33.21
C GLN A 517 14.62 8.18 33.87
N LEU A 518 15.52 7.60 33.11
CA LEU A 518 16.53 6.63 33.58
C LEU A 518 17.77 7.30 34.22
N GLY A 519 17.83 8.63 34.31
CA GLY A 519 18.99 9.34 34.83
C GLY A 519 20.21 9.28 33.90
N ARG A 520 19.99 9.16 32.57
CA ARG A 520 21.02 9.10 31.52
C ARG A 520 20.97 10.39 30.65
N PRO A 521 21.34 11.57 31.24
CA PRO A 521 21.09 12.87 30.62
C PRO A 521 21.89 13.10 29.34
N ASP A 522 23.09 12.55 29.19
CA ASP A 522 23.90 12.75 27.99
C ASP A 522 23.32 12.00 26.79
N GLU A 523 22.83 10.77 27.00
CA GLU A 523 22.14 10.00 25.97
C GLU A 523 20.76 10.62 25.65
N ALA A 524 20.08 11.16 26.65
CA ALA A 524 18.83 11.90 26.45
C ALA A 524 19.03 13.12 25.55
N LYS A 525 20.06 13.93 25.80
CA LYS A 525 20.41 15.09 24.95
C LYS A 525 20.79 14.68 23.54
N ALA A 526 21.62 13.64 23.40
CA ALA A 526 22.02 13.13 22.09
C ALA A 526 20.82 12.63 21.27
N ALA A 527 19.91 11.86 21.90
CA ALA A 527 18.70 11.38 21.26
C ALA A 527 17.75 12.54 20.89
N MET A 528 17.59 13.55 21.76
CA MET A 528 16.79 14.75 21.49
C MET A 528 17.37 15.55 20.31
N ALA A 529 18.68 15.81 20.30
CA ALA A 529 19.34 16.51 19.20
C ALA A 529 19.10 15.80 17.86
N LYS A 530 19.19 14.46 17.84
CA LYS A 530 18.86 13.67 16.65
C LYS A 530 17.41 13.79 16.25
N GLY A 531 16.49 13.75 17.22
CA GLY A 531 15.06 13.96 17.00
C GLY A 531 14.75 15.32 16.36
N LEU A 532 15.35 16.39 16.87
CA LEU A 532 15.22 17.77 16.37
C LEU A 532 15.84 17.94 14.98
N GLN A 533 16.98 17.29 14.71
CA GLN A 533 17.59 17.29 13.38
C GLN A 533 16.65 16.67 12.34
N LEU A 534 15.98 15.56 12.68
CA LEU A 534 15.06 14.84 11.79
C LEU A 534 13.69 15.51 11.65
N ARG A 535 13.30 16.30 12.65
CA ARG A 535 12.05 17.06 12.68
C ARG A 535 12.30 18.51 13.14
N PRO A 536 12.85 19.35 12.24
CA PRO A 536 13.12 20.75 12.56
C PRO A 536 11.84 21.49 12.98
N GLY A 537 11.98 22.48 13.87
CA GLY A 537 10.83 23.26 14.38
C GLY A 537 9.94 22.54 15.37
N SER A 538 10.35 21.37 15.88
CA SER A 538 9.62 20.68 16.94
C SER A 538 9.76 21.44 18.27
N THR A 539 8.63 21.68 18.91
CA THR A 539 8.53 22.38 20.21
C THR A 539 7.50 21.67 21.10
N LEU A 540 7.43 22.07 22.36
CA LEU A 540 6.41 21.59 23.31
C LEU A 540 4.98 21.82 22.78
N LEU A 541 4.77 22.79 21.91
CA LEU A 541 3.44 23.13 21.37
C LEU A 541 3.00 22.20 20.22
N ASN A 542 3.93 21.57 19.50
CA ASN A 542 3.59 20.80 18.28
C ASN A 542 4.05 19.33 18.28
N VAL A 543 4.81 18.92 19.31
CA VAL A 543 5.22 17.50 19.48
C VAL A 543 4.10 16.65 20.08
N PRO A 544 3.31 17.13 21.06
CA PRO A 544 2.23 16.34 21.62
C PRO A 544 1.18 16.00 20.57
N PRO A 545 0.64 14.76 20.58
CA PRO A 545 -0.52 14.46 19.77
C PRO A 545 -1.71 15.31 20.23
N PRO A 546 -2.70 15.55 19.35
CA PRO A 546 -3.93 16.23 19.73
C PRO A 546 -4.60 15.56 20.93
N THR A 547 -5.13 16.37 21.85
CA THR A 547 -5.68 15.91 23.13
C THR A 547 -7.21 15.98 23.22
N LYS A 548 -7.89 16.46 22.15
CA LYS A 548 -9.36 16.47 22.10
C LYS A 548 -9.88 15.05 22.28
N ASN A 549 -10.81 14.84 23.20
CA ASN A 549 -11.39 13.55 23.55
C ASN A 549 -10.44 12.52 24.18
N SER A 550 -9.22 12.91 24.55
CA SER A 550 -8.31 12.04 25.30
C SER A 550 -8.74 11.91 26.77
N SER A 551 -8.44 10.77 27.37
CA SER A 551 -8.76 10.52 28.76
C SER A 551 -7.88 11.35 29.73
N PRO A 552 -8.36 11.71 30.93
CA PRO A 552 -7.52 12.37 31.92
C PRO A 552 -6.29 11.56 32.32
N VAL A 553 -6.42 10.23 32.39
CA VAL A 553 -5.30 9.29 32.67
C VAL A 553 -4.18 9.41 31.61
N TYR A 554 -4.57 9.50 30.32
CA TYR A 554 -3.61 9.72 29.26
C TYR A 554 -2.93 11.09 29.39
N LEU A 555 -3.72 12.15 29.62
CA LEU A 555 -3.19 13.52 29.70
C LEU A 555 -2.14 13.67 30.79
N GLU A 556 -2.41 13.12 31.99
CA GLU A 556 -1.48 13.12 33.12
C GLU A 556 -0.18 12.35 32.76
N ALA A 557 -0.30 11.13 32.21
CA ALA A 557 0.85 10.33 31.85
C ALA A 557 1.69 10.98 30.74
N ALA A 558 1.02 11.56 29.73
CA ALA A 558 1.69 12.25 28.61
C ALA A 558 2.46 13.50 29.09
N GLN A 559 1.94 14.23 30.09
CA GLN A 559 2.61 15.39 30.65
C GLN A 559 3.96 15.03 31.27
N ARG A 560 4.09 13.90 31.97
CA ARG A 560 5.37 13.41 32.51
C ARG A 560 6.40 13.15 31.42
N ILE A 561 5.96 12.57 30.28
CA ILE A 561 6.84 12.35 29.12
C ILE A 561 7.30 13.68 28.52
N LEU A 562 6.40 14.64 28.36
CA LEU A 562 6.72 15.97 27.82
C LEU A 562 7.70 16.74 28.71
N GLN A 563 7.54 16.68 30.03
CA GLN A 563 8.50 17.25 30.98
C GLN A 563 9.90 16.64 30.82
N SER A 564 9.96 15.31 30.62
CA SER A 564 11.22 14.62 30.37
C SER A 564 11.85 15.02 29.02
N MET A 565 11.01 15.24 27.97
CA MET A 565 11.48 15.75 26.69
C MET A 565 12.06 17.17 26.81
N VAL A 566 11.41 18.06 27.57
CA VAL A 566 11.91 19.42 27.83
C VAL A 566 13.23 19.38 28.61
N ALA A 567 13.33 18.54 29.63
CA ALA A 567 14.57 18.33 30.39
C ALA A 567 15.71 17.78 29.50
N ALA A 568 15.38 17.00 28.47
CA ALA A 568 16.33 16.50 27.47
C ALA A 568 16.69 17.52 26.37
N GLY A 569 16.06 18.70 26.35
CA GLY A 569 16.37 19.79 25.40
C GLY A 569 15.32 20.07 24.33
N LEU A 570 14.07 19.59 24.48
CA LEU A 570 12.99 20.00 23.59
C LEU A 570 12.68 21.50 23.79
N PRO A 571 12.67 22.36 22.74
CA PRO A 571 12.31 23.76 22.85
C PRO A 571 10.88 23.95 23.37
N GLN A 572 10.65 25.00 24.15
CA GLN A 572 9.32 25.29 24.72
C GLN A 572 8.37 25.98 23.72
N GLY A 573 8.88 26.72 22.76
CA GLY A 573 8.13 27.41 21.73
C GLY A 573 8.94 28.56 21.13
#